data_65b536c6189d44eb5a953ac9e9488a41
#
_entry.id   65b536c6189d44eb5a953ac9e9488a41
#
_cell.length_a   1.000
_cell.length_b   1.000
_cell.length_c   1.000
_cell.angle_alpha   90.00
_cell.angle_beta   90.00
_cell.angle_gamma   90.00
#
_symmetry.space_group_name_H-M   'P 1'
#
loop_
_entity.id
_entity.type
_entity.pdbx_description
1 polymer ?
#
loop_
_entity_poly.entity_id
_entity_poly.type
_entity_poly.pdbx_seq_one_letter_code
_entity_poly.pdbx_strand_id
1 'polypeptide(L)'
;MIMTQSNDRMSKNDYYLSIAMQVLERSTCLRRQYGAVIVKADEIIATGYNGSPRGMENCSDRGFCYRNLKNIPSGQGYEDVHCSVHAEQNAIISAGRSKCIGATLYLVGYDSSKQESHGWIKEPAPCSICMRMIINAGISKLILGLPEE
;
A
#
# COMPACT_ATOMS: atom_id res chain seq x y z
N MET A 1 3.90 37.03 -10.01
CA MET A 1 3.86 36.28 -11.27
C MET A 1 2.63 35.39 -11.27
N ILE A 2 1.65 35.69 -12.11
CA ILE A 2 0.47 34.84 -12.23
C ILE A 2 0.85 33.69 -13.14
N MET A 3 1.02 32.52 -12.57
CA MET A 3 1.13 31.32 -13.38
C MET A 3 -0.26 30.98 -13.92
N THR A 4 -0.43 31.08 -15.23
CA THR A 4 -1.61 30.53 -15.88
C THR A 4 -1.66 29.02 -15.54
N GLN A 5 -2.63 28.65 -14.72
CA GLN A 5 -2.86 27.25 -14.44
C GLN A 5 -3.31 26.61 -15.74
N SER A 6 -2.48 25.70 -16.27
CA SER A 6 -2.95 24.83 -17.33
C SER A 6 -4.06 23.95 -16.76
N ASN A 7 -5.10 23.70 -17.52
CA ASN A 7 -6.17 22.75 -17.15
C ASN A 7 -5.66 21.31 -17.02
N ASP A 8 -4.36 21.08 -17.24
CA ASP A 8 -3.70 19.79 -17.24
C ASP A 8 -3.07 19.41 -15.88
N ARG A 9 -3.44 20.15 -14.84
CA ARG A 9 -2.95 19.85 -13.49
C ARG A 9 -3.52 18.53 -13.00
N MET A 10 -2.62 17.63 -12.56
CA MET A 10 -2.99 16.35 -11.98
C MET A 10 -4.01 16.52 -10.84
N SER A 11 -5.02 15.67 -10.78
CA SER A 11 -5.98 15.65 -9.67
C SER A 11 -5.30 15.28 -8.36
N LYS A 12 -5.90 15.64 -7.24
CA LYS A 12 -5.35 15.24 -5.92
C LYS A 12 -5.34 13.73 -5.73
N ASN A 13 -6.36 13.03 -6.20
CA ASN A 13 -6.39 11.56 -6.12
C ASN A 13 -5.23 10.95 -6.90
N ASP A 14 -5.01 11.41 -8.12
CA ASP A 14 -3.89 10.92 -8.94
C ASP A 14 -2.53 11.29 -8.33
N TYR A 15 -2.42 12.48 -7.75
CA TYR A 15 -1.23 12.93 -7.03
C TYR A 15 -0.89 11.98 -5.87
N TYR A 16 -1.85 11.69 -4.99
CA TYR A 16 -1.60 10.80 -3.85
C TYR A 16 -1.42 9.35 -4.26
N LEU A 17 -2.11 8.87 -5.29
CA LEU A 17 -1.87 7.55 -5.86
C LEU A 17 -0.46 7.44 -6.46
N SER A 18 0.01 8.50 -7.12
CA SER A 18 1.38 8.55 -7.66
C SER A 18 2.43 8.49 -6.54
N ILE A 19 2.18 9.15 -5.42
CA ILE A 19 3.05 9.06 -4.24
C ILE A 19 3.02 7.63 -3.69
N ALA A 20 1.86 7.00 -3.59
CA ALA A 20 1.74 5.61 -3.16
C ALA A 20 2.51 4.65 -4.07
N MET A 21 2.57 4.91 -5.38
CA MET A 21 3.41 4.15 -6.30
C MET A 21 4.89 4.26 -5.95
N GLN A 22 5.38 5.43 -5.55
CA GLN A 22 6.77 5.60 -5.09
C GLN A 22 7.01 4.90 -3.75
N VAL A 23 6.07 4.98 -2.84
CA VAL A 23 6.14 4.26 -1.54
C VAL A 23 6.25 2.75 -1.78
N LEU A 24 5.50 2.22 -2.73
CA LEU A 24 5.52 0.81 -3.12
C LEU A 24 6.92 0.32 -3.49
N GLU A 25 7.74 1.16 -4.12
CA GLU A 25 9.11 0.81 -4.56
C GLU A 25 10.02 0.40 -3.40
N ARG A 26 9.67 0.73 -2.16
CA ARG A 26 10.41 0.31 -0.97
C ARG A 26 9.96 -1.05 -0.43
N SER A 27 8.92 -1.66 -0.97
CA SER A 27 8.46 -2.98 -0.53
C SER A 27 9.57 -4.03 -0.66
N THR A 28 9.69 -4.87 0.33
CA THR A 28 10.68 -5.97 0.36
C THR A 28 10.07 -7.31 -0.03
N CYS A 29 8.80 -7.33 -0.40
CA CYS A 29 8.12 -8.56 -0.83
C CYS A 29 8.51 -8.93 -2.25
N LEU A 30 8.75 -10.20 -2.49
CA LEU A 30 9.10 -10.74 -3.82
C LEU A 30 7.87 -11.16 -4.64
N ARG A 31 6.70 -11.16 -4.04
CA ARG A 31 5.46 -11.66 -4.64
C ARG A 31 4.57 -10.54 -5.13
N ARG A 32 4.13 -9.71 -4.20
CA ARG A 32 3.29 -8.54 -4.46
C ARG A 32 3.78 -7.38 -3.62
N GLN A 33 3.88 -6.24 -4.25
CA GLN A 33 4.28 -5.01 -3.59
C GLN A 33 3.07 -4.10 -3.47
N TYR A 34 2.93 -3.45 -2.32
CA TYR A 34 1.87 -2.49 -2.05
C TYR A 34 2.44 -1.22 -1.45
N GLY A 35 1.84 -0.11 -1.79
CA GLY A 35 2.13 1.19 -1.20
C GLY A 35 0.85 1.85 -0.73
N ALA A 36 0.86 2.40 0.48
CA ALA A 36 -0.26 3.08 1.08
C ALA A 36 0.13 4.48 1.54
N VAL A 37 -0.77 5.44 1.35
CA VAL A 37 -0.62 6.82 1.81
C VAL A 37 -1.90 7.21 2.55
N ILE A 38 -1.76 7.72 3.76
CA ILE A 38 -2.87 8.26 4.55
C ILE A 38 -2.84 9.77 4.48
N VAL A 39 -3.96 10.38 4.08
CA VAL A 39 -4.10 11.82 3.89
C VAL A 39 -5.27 12.34 4.71
N LYS A 40 -5.09 13.46 5.38
CA LYS A 40 -6.13 14.15 6.12
C LYS A 40 -5.96 15.65 5.95
N ALA A 41 -7.06 16.35 5.62
CA ALA A 41 -7.03 17.78 5.38
C ALA A 41 -5.93 18.20 4.37
N ASP A 42 -5.82 17.45 3.28
CA ASP A 42 -4.84 17.65 2.22
C ASP A 42 -3.38 17.57 2.68
N GLU A 43 -3.13 16.82 3.74
CA GLU A 43 -1.80 16.63 4.33
C GLU A 43 -1.49 15.14 4.43
N ILE A 44 -0.31 14.73 3.96
CA ILE A 44 0.15 13.34 4.12
C ILE A 44 0.49 13.12 5.58
N ILE A 45 -0.26 12.21 6.22
CA ILE A 45 -0.08 11.87 7.63
C ILE A 45 0.95 10.76 7.80
N ALA A 46 0.88 9.74 6.93
CA ALA A 46 1.76 8.58 7.00
C ALA A 46 1.81 7.86 5.66
N THR A 47 2.86 7.09 5.49
CA THR A 47 3.02 6.16 4.37
C THR A 47 3.31 4.77 4.92
N GLY A 48 3.08 3.76 4.10
CA GLY A 48 3.40 2.38 4.45
C GLY A 48 3.62 1.54 3.20
N TYR A 49 4.57 0.65 3.26
CA TYR A 49 4.78 -0.39 2.25
C TYR A 49 4.85 -1.75 2.94
N ASN A 50 4.57 -2.81 2.21
CA ASN A 50 4.57 -4.14 2.79
C ASN A 50 5.97 -4.75 2.82
N GLY A 51 6.19 -5.61 3.79
CA GLY A 51 7.47 -6.30 3.97
C GLY A 51 7.54 -7.05 5.29
N SER A 52 8.71 -7.61 5.58
CA SER A 52 8.95 -8.27 6.86
C SER A 52 8.85 -7.26 8.01
N PRO A 53 8.50 -7.71 9.22
CA PRO A 53 8.55 -6.83 10.38
C PRO A 53 9.92 -6.17 10.52
N ARG A 54 9.94 -4.91 10.98
CA ARG A 54 11.19 -4.17 11.14
C ARG A 54 12.15 -4.92 12.07
N GLY A 55 13.43 -4.99 11.65
CA GLY A 55 14.47 -5.72 12.36
C GLY A 55 14.55 -7.20 12.03
N MET A 56 13.62 -7.72 11.25
CA MET A 56 13.68 -9.09 10.73
C MET A 56 14.20 -9.12 9.30
N GLU A 57 14.74 -10.27 8.88
CA GLU A 57 15.25 -10.44 7.53
C GLU A 57 14.15 -10.21 6.48
N ASN A 58 14.46 -9.42 5.45
CA ASN A 58 13.56 -9.18 4.34
C ASN A 58 13.58 -10.35 3.34
N CYS A 59 12.44 -10.60 2.71
CA CYS A 59 12.37 -11.58 1.62
C CYS A 59 13.31 -11.22 0.48
N SER A 60 13.45 -9.92 0.16
CA SER A 60 14.37 -9.44 -0.87
C SER A 60 15.84 -9.73 -0.54
N ASP A 61 16.24 -9.69 0.72
CA ASP A 61 17.60 -10.03 1.16
C ASP A 61 17.86 -11.52 1.11
N ARG A 62 16.86 -12.30 1.49
CA ARG A 62 16.93 -13.78 1.46
C ARG A 62 16.90 -14.34 0.05
N GLY A 63 16.22 -13.68 -0.89
CA GLY A 63 16.14 -14.07 -2.29
C GLY A 63 15.04 -15.06 -2.64
N PHE A 64 14.19 -15.47 -1.69
CA PHE A 64 13.03 -16.33 -1.94
C PHE A 64 11.88 -16.01 -0.99
N CYS A 65 10.67 -16.40 -1.41
CA CYS A 65 9.45 -16.18 -0.65
C CYS A 65 9.04 -17.47 0.06
N TYR A 66 8.94 -17.44 1.39
CA TYR A 66 8.48 -18.61 2.17
C TYR A 66 7.06 -19.03 1.80
N ARG A 67 6.20 -18.07 1.46
CA ARG A 67 4.82 -18.39 1.04
C ARG A 67 4.82 -19.18 -0.26
N ASN A 68 5.69 -18.84 -1.20
CA ASN A 68 5.86 -19.59 -2.45
C ASN A 68 6.46 -20.97 -2.17
N LEU A 69 7.47 -21.03 -1.31
CA LEU A 69 8.11 -22.30 -0.92
C LEU A 69 7.14 -23.27 -0.26
N LYS A 70 6.24 -22.76 0.59
CA LYS A 70 5.25 -23.56 1.31
C LYS A 70 3.92 -23.71 0.56
N ASN A 71 3.83 -23.19 -0.66
CA ASN A 71 2.61 -23.19 -1.49
C ASN A 71 1.40 -22.58 -0.77
N ILE A 72 1.60 -21.47 -0.05
CA ILE A 72 0.53 -20.78 0.65
C ILE A 72 -0.19 -19.84 -0.34
N PRO A 73 -1.51 -20.03 -0.57
CA PRO A 73 -2.26 -19.15 -1.45
C PRO A 73 -2.35 -17.72 -0.92
N SER A 74 -2.55 -16.75 -1.81
CA SER A 74 -2.80 -15.37 -1.44
C SER A 74 -4.04 -15.27 -0.54
N GLY A 75 -3.96 -14.44 0.50
CA GLY A 75 -5.06 -14.21 1.43
C GLY A 75 -5.22 -15.28 2.51
N GLN A 76 -4.31 -16.23 2.63
CA GLN A 76 -4.36 -17.33 3.58
C GLN A 76 -3.03 -17.53 4.29
N GLY A 77 -3.04 -18.30 5.38
CA GLY A 77 -1.82 -18.80 6.06
C GLY A 77 -0.97 -17.71 6.66
N TYR A 78 -1.55 -16.61 7.13
CA TYR A 78 -0.79 -15.51 7.73
C TYR A 78 -0.06 -15.93 9.03
N GLU A 79 -0.55 -16.95 9.70
CA GLU A 79 0.04 -17.51 10.91
C GLU A 79 1.28 -18.39 10.65
N ASP A 80 1.47 -18.83 9.42
CA ASP A 80 2.53 -19.79 9.08
C ASP A 80 3.86 -19.13 8.72
N VAL A 81 3.87 -17.84 8.46
CA VAL A 81 5.07 -17.10 8.09
C VAL A 81 5.08 -15.71 8.73
N HIS A 82 6.26 -15.18 9.01
CA HIS A 82 6.42 -13.87 9.64
C HIS A 82 6.25 -12.71 8.66
N CYS A 83 6.43 -12.92 7.39
CA CYS A 83 6.13 -11.96 6.36
C CYS A 83 4.67 -12.12 5.90
N SER A 84 3.94 -11.08 5.63
CA SER A 84 4.44 -9.72 5.63
C SER A 84 3.53 -8.85 6.51
N VAL A 85 4.08 -7.76 6.99
CA VAL A 85 3.24 -6.66 7.49
C VAL A 85 2.73 -5.93 6.26
N HIS A 86 1.42 -5.71 6.19
CA HIS A 86 0.80 -5.10 5.02
C HIS A 86 1.03 -3.58 4.98
N ALA A 87 0.96 -3.01 3.79
CA ALA A 87 1.16 -1.57 3.57
C ALA A 87 0.19 -0.73 4.41
N GLU A 88 -1.07 -1.12 4.44
CA GLU A 88 -2.13 -0.46 5.22
C GLU A 88 -1.82 -0.52 6.72
N GLN A 89 -1.37 -1.67 7.21
CA GLN A 89 -0.98 -1.85 8.61
C GLN A 89 0.17 -0.91 8.99
N ASN A 90 1.21 -0.87 8.17
CA ASN A 90 2.36 0.00 8.41
C ASN A 90 1.97 1.48 8.39
N ALA A 91 1.12 1.90 7.47
CA ALA A 91 0.65 3.28 7.41
C ALA A 91 -0.17 3.64 8.66
N ILE A 92 -1.07 2.76 9.11
CA ILE A 92 -1.89 2.98 10.31
C ILE A 92 -1.02 3.02 11.57
N ILE A 93 -0.04 2.11 11.69
CA ILE A 93 0.89 2.11 12.82
C ILE A 93 1.66 3.43 12.89
N SER A 94 2.15 3.93 11.75
CA SER A 94 2.90 5.18 11.69
C SER A 94 2.03 6.40 11.96
N ALA A 95 0.78 6.41 11.51
CA ALA A 95 -0.15 7.52 11.73
C ALA A 95 -0.68 7.57 13.17
N GLY A 96 -1.04 6.41 13.70
CA GLY A 96 -1.81 6.30 14.94
C GLY A 96 -3.30 6.61 14.71
N ARG A 97 -4.16 6.06 15.58
CA ARG A 97 -5.62 6.15 15.41
C ARG A 97 -6.12 7.59 15.37
N SER A 98 -5.62 8.46 16.23
CA SER A 98 -6.09 9.84 16.33
C SER A 98 -5.92 10.61 15.02
N LYS A 99 -4.87 10.34 14.27
CA LYS A 99 -4.63 10.96 12.95
C LYS A 99 -5.35 10.25 11.81
N CYS A 100 -5.75 9.00 12.00
CA CYS A 100 -6.51 8.25 11.00
C CYS A 100 -7.99 8.63 10.95
N ILE A 101 -8.57 9.12 12.04
CA ILE A 101 -9.99 9.44 12.11
C ILE A 101 -10.34 10.50 11.06
N GLY A 102 -11.26 10.15 10.15
CA GLY A 102 -11.69 11.03 9.06
C GLY A 102 -10.72 11.11 7.89
N ALA A 103 -9.63 10.37 7.90
CA ALA A 103 -8.63 10.38 6.84
C ALA A 103 -9.05 9.56 5.62
N THR A 104 -8.32 9.74 4.54
CA THR A 104 -8.40 8.95 3.31
C THR A 104 -7.14 8.09 3.19
N LEU A 105 -7.31 6.82 2.83
CA LEU A 105 -6.19 5.92 2.52
C LEU A 105 -6.16 5.64 1.03
N TYR A 106 -4.99 5.88 0.44
CA TYR A 106 -4.69 5.59 -0.97
C TYR A 106 -3.85 4.32 -1.02
N LEU A 107 -4.23 3.36 -1.87
CA LEU A 107 -3.55 2.08 -1.97
C LEU A 107 -3.26 1.73 -3.43
N VAL A 108 -2.02 1.40 -3.71
CA VAL A 108 -1.60 0.83 -5.01
C VAL A 108 -0.94 -0.52 -4.80
N GLY A 109 -0.97 -1.35 -5.83
CA GLY A 109 -0.38 -2.69 -5.78
C GLY A 109 0.27 -3.09 -7.10
N TYR A 110 1.31 -3.90 -7.00
CA TYR A 110 2.03 -4.47 -8.11
C TYR A 110 2.27 -5.97 -7.87
N ASP A 111 1.98 -6.79 -8.87
CA ASP A 111 2.18 -8.24 -8.80
C ASP A 111 3.39 -8.64 -9.65
N SER A 112 4.50 -8.94 -8.99
CA SER A 112 5.77 -9.33 -9.64
C SER A 112 5.70 -10.69 -10.33
N SER A 113 4.70 -11.51 -10.02
CA SER A 113 4.54 -12.83 -10.64
C SER A 113 3.91 -12.77 -12.03
N LYS A 114 3.27 -11.64 -12.37
CA LYS A 114 2.64 -11.45 -13.67
C LYS A 114 3.62 -10.89 -14.67
N GLN A 115 4.10 -11.75 -15.56
CA GLN A 115 5.03 -11.34 -16.63
C GLN A 115 4.34 -10.64 -17.80
N GLU A 116 3.02 -10.80 -17.93
CA GLU A 116 2.23 -10.20 -18.99
C GLU A 116 1.58 -8.91 -18.49
N SER A 117 1.76 -7.81 -19.21
CA SER A 117 1.23 -6.49 -18.86
C SER A 117 1.68 -5.94 -17.50
N HIS A 118 2.67 -5.17 -17.48
CA HIS A 118 3.15 -4.22 -16.44
C HIS A 118 2.90 -4.55 -14.95
N GLY A 119 2.29 -5.68 -14.58
CA GLY A 119 2.12 -6.14 -13.20
C GLY A 119 1.27 -5.27 -12.27
N TRP A 120 0.87 -4.06 -12.68
CA TRP A 120 0.04 -3.18 -11.86
C TRP A 120 -1.34 -3.75 -11.63
N ILE A 121 -1.78 -3.74 -10.38
CA ILE A 121 -3.10 -4.22 -9.98
C ILE A 121 -4.10 -3.08 -10.15
N LYS A 122 -5.08 -3.26 -11.04
CA LYS A 122 -6.07 -2.22 -11.34
C LYS A 122 -6.99 -1.92 -10.16
N GLU A 123 -7.38 -2.95 -9.43
CA GLU A 123 -8.29 -2.86 -8.30
C GLU A 123 -7.68 -3.57 -7.08
N PRO A 124 -6.61 -3.01 -6.48
CA PRO A 124 -6.07 -3.56 -5.26
C PRO A 124 -7.13 -3.40 -4.16
N ALA A 125 -7.32 -4.45 -3.37
CA ALA A 125 -8.27 -4.41 -2.28
C ALA A 125 -7.58 -4.79 -0.97
N PRO A 126 -7.83 -4.08 0.13
CA PRO A 126 -7.37 -4.52 1.43
C PRO A 126 -7.91 -5.91 1.78
N CYS A 127 -7.08 -6.75 2.39
CA CYS A 127 -7.56 -8.03 2.90
C CYS A 127 -8.55 -7.79 4.06
N SER A 128 -9.27 -8.85 4.47
CA SER A 128 -10.27 -8.74 5.53
C SER A 128 -9.68 -8.24 6.86
N ILE A 129 -8.44 -8.60 7.16
CA ILE A 129 -7.72 -8.14 8.37
C ILE A 129 -7.45 -6.64 8.26
N CYS A 130 -6.88 -6.19 7.15
CA CYS A 130 -6.60 -4.76 6.92
C CYS A 130 -7.88 -3.93 6.88
N MET A 131 -8.95 -4.45 6.27
CA MET A 131 -10.22 -3.73 6.21
C MET A 131 -10.78 -3.47 7.61
N ARG A 132 -10.72 -4.46 8.50
CA ARG A 132 -11.14 -4.27 9.90
C ARG A 132 -10.29 -3.23 10.62
N MET A 133 -8.98 -3.22 10.38
CA MET A 133 -8.08 -2.22 10.95
C MET A 133 -8.38 -0.82 10.42
N ILE A 134 -8.62 -0.68 9.12
CA ILE A 134 -8.96 0.59 8.48
C ILE A 134 -10.24 1.16 9.09
N ILE A 135 -11.28 0.35 9.22
CA ILE A 135 -12.55 0.75 9.82
C ILE A 135 -12.35 1.15 11.28
N ASN A 136 -11.65 0.32 12.05
CA ASN A 136 -11.42 0.56 13.48
C ASN A 136 -10.55 1.78 13.73
N ALA A 137 -9.64 2.10 12.80
CA ALA A 137 -8.82 3.31 12.87
C ALA A 137 -9.59 4.59 12.56
N GLY A 138 -10.81 4.48 11.99
CA GLY A 138 -11.65 5.64 11.67
C GLY A 138 -11.36 6.26 10.31
N ILE A 139 -10.65 5.57 9.45
CA ILE A 139 -10.42 6.03 8.06
C ILE A 139 -11.78 6.03 7.35
N SER A 140 -12.14 7.16 6.75
CA SER A 140 -13.48 7.37 6.19
C SER A 140 -13.59 7.05 4.70
N LYS A 141 -12.46 6.98 3.98
CA LYS A 141 -12.46 6.83 2.54
C LYS A 141 -11.25 6.03 2.06
N LEU A 142 -11.48 5.16 1.08
CA LEU A 142 -10.43 4.40 0.37
C LEU A 142 -10.41 4.81 -1.09
N ILE A 143 -9.22 5.09 -1.60
CA ILE A 143 -8.98 5.32 -3.03
C ILE A 143 -7.98 4.24 -3.48
N LEU A 144 -8.42 3.41 -4.38
CA LEU A 144 -7.70 2.19 -4.76
C LEU A 144 -7.38 2.22 -6.25
N GLY A 145 -6.20 1.73 -6.62
CA GLY A 145 -5.84 1.53 -8.01
C GLY A 145 -4.70 2.39 -8.49
N LEU A 146 -4.77 2.82 -9.73
CA LEU A 146 -3.73 3.61 -10.40
C LEU A 146 -4.26 5.02 -10.68
N PRO A 147 -3.35 6.00 -10.82
CA PRO A 147 -3.73 7.30 -11.34
C PRO A 147 -4.42 7.15 -12.70
N GLU A 148 -5.42 7.96 -12.94
CA GLU A 148 -6.02 8.07 -14.28
C GLU A 148 -5.01 8.77 -15.22
N GLU A 149 -4.93 8.30 -16.44
CA GLU A 149 -4.09 8.92 -17.49
C GLU A 149 -4.73 10.18 -18.06
#